data_aeb74bf18eb28a71a15c14a63e6ffae9
#
_entry.id   aeb74bf18eb28a71a15c14a63e6ffae9
#
_cell.length_a   1.000
_cell.length_b   1.000
_cell.length_c   1.000
_cell.angle_alpha   90.00
_cell.angle_beta   90.00
_cell.angle_gamma   90.00
#
_symmetry.space_group_name_H-M   'P 1'
#
loop_
_entity.id
_entity.type
_entity.pdbx_description
1 polymer ?
#
loop_
_entity_poly.entity_id
_entity_poly.type
_entity_poly.pdbx_seq_one_letter_code
_entity_poly.pdbx_strand_id
1 'polypeptide(L)'
;SSGYMGHMKLDTFKLVIDQAEGNIEFISLASRGEPLICREIEKMLLYTKGKFLNLKINTNASILNERKAHAILQSEVKTLVFSADAADKKLYSKLRVNGKLEKVIANVQLFKKIKDKHYPNAKIITRVSGVKVSKEQKFDDMQKFWGELVDQVAFVDYCPWENVYSSEINT
;
A
#
# COMPACT_ATOMS: atom_id res chain seq x y z
N SER A 1 -6.82 11.12 -22.06
CA SER A 1 -5.58 10.72 -22.75
C SER A 1 -5.04 9.42 -22.19
N SER A 2 -5.26 8.33 -22.90
CA SER A 2 -4.83 6.98 -22.52
C SER A 2 -3.32 6.71 -22.71
N GLY A 3 -2.54 7.67 -23.18
CA GLY A 3 -1.16 7.49 -23.60
C GLY A 3 -0.12 7.33 -22.48
N TYR A 4 -0.49 7.60 -21.22
CA TYR A 4 0.44 7.57 -20.08
C TYR A 4 0.11 6.46 -19.07
N MET A 5 -0.81 5.55 -19.39
CA MET A 5 -1.15 4.43 -18.51
C MET A 5 -0.42 3.16 -18.96
N GLY A 6 0.23 2.48 -18.01
CA GLY A 6 0.93 1.24 -18.29
C GLY A 6 1.58 0.63 -17.08
N HIS A 7 2.18 -0.53 -17.27
CA HIS A 7 2.99 -1.18 -16.26
C HIS A 7 4.46 -0.88 -16.48
N MET A 8 5.18 -0.50 -15.44
CA MET A 8 6.63 -0.39 -15.50
C MET A 8 7.24 -1.74 -15.85
N LYS A 9 8.18 -1.76 -16.79
CA LYS A 9 8.93 -2.96 -17.14
C LYS A 9 9.98 -3.25 -16.07
N LEU A 10 10.31 -4.52 -15.86
CA LEU A 10 11.30 -4.93 -14.86
C LEU A 10 12.66 -4.27 -15.08
N ASP A 11 13.13 -4.16 -16.32
CA ASP A 11 14.43 -3.55 -16.62
C ASP A 11 14.45 -2.06 -16.30
N THR A 12 13.37 -1.33 -16.62
CA THR A 12 13.23 0.07 -16.21
C THR A 12 13.22 0.22 -14.70
N PHE A 13 12.51 -0.67 -14.00
CA PHE A 13 12.48 -0.68 -12.55
C PHE A 13 13.87 -0.91 -11.97
N LYS A 14 14.60 -1.91 -12.45
CA LYS A 14 15.98 -2.20 -12.01
C LYS A 14 16.89 -1.00 -12.20
N LEU A 15 16.84 -0.36 -13.37
CA LEU A 15 17.65 0.82 -13.65
C LEU A 15 17.40 1.95 -12.64
N VAL A 16 16.12 2.20 -12.29
CA VAL A 16 15.76 3.19 -11.27
C VAL A 16 16.26 2.80 -9.89
N ILE A 17 16.09 1.52 -9.51
CA ILE A 17 16.53 1.02 -8.21
C ILE A 17 18.05 1.10 -8.08
N ASP A 18 18.80 0.74 -9.10
CA ASP A 18 20.27 0.77 -9.10
C ASP A 18 20.81 2.20 -8.98
N GLN A 19 20.14 3.18 -9.61
CA GLN A 19 20.49 4.60 -9.44
C GLN A 19 20.12 5.14 -8.06
N ALA A 20 19.09 4.58 -7.42
CA ALA A 20 18.63 5.00 -6.11
C ALA A 20 19.46 4.37 -4.98
N GLU A 21 19.99 3.15 -5.17
CA GLU A 21 20.79 2.43 -4.19
C GLU A 21 22.02 3.23 -3.78
N GLY A 22 22.22 3.39 -2.47
CA GLY A 22 23.32 4.19 -1.92
C GLY A 22 23.09 5.72 -1.95
N ASN A 23 22.09 6.21 -2.69
CA ASN A 23 21.77 7.64 -2.78
C ASN A 23 20.51 8.02 -1.97
N ILE A 24 19.62 7.06 -1.71
CA ILE A 24 18.43 7.26 -0.88
C ILE A 24 18.27 6.11 0.11
N GLU A 25 17.76 6.40 1.28
CA GLU A 25 17.55 5.42 2.35
C GLU A 25 16.16 4.81 2.32
N PHE A 26 15.17 5.58 1.87
CA PHE A 26 13.75 5.24 1.94
C PHE A 26 13.11 5.28 0.56
N ILE A 27 12.40 4.21 0.21
CA ILE A 27 11.65 4.14 -1.03
C ILE A 27 10.22 3.67 -0.78
N SER A 28 9.27 4.24 -1.49
CA SER A 28 7.87 3.83 -1.42
C SER A 28 7.37 3.42 -2.80
N LEU A 29 6.88 2.20 -2.90
CA LEU A 29 6.15 1.72 -4.07
C LEU A 29 4.69 2.11 -3.90
N ALA A 30 4.40 3.33 -4.24
CA ALA A 30 3.07 3.94 -4.16
C ALA A 30 2.99 5.06 -5.18
N SER A 31 1.85 5.55 -5.51
CA SER A 31 1.51 6.79 -6.18
C SER A 31 0.08 6.69 -6.75
N ARG A 32 -0.12 6.98 -8.02
CA ARG A 32 -1.43 7.02 -8.67
C ARG A 32 -2.01 5.66 -9.06
N GLY A 33 -1.23 4.59 -8.96
CA GLY A 33 -1.64 3.23 -9.34
C GLY A 33 -1.64 2.25 -8.17
N GLU A 34 -2.11 1.04 -8.45
CA GLU A 34 -2.03 -0.10 -7.53
C GLU A 34 -0.77 -0.91 -7.85
N PRO A 35 0.27 -0.94 -6.98
CA PRO A 35 1.53 -1.60 -7.28
C PRO A 35 1.36 -3.11 -7.52
N LEU A 36 0.45 -3.75 -6.80
CA LEU A 36 0.25 -5.19 -6.91
C LEU A 36 -0.41 -5.63 -8.23
N ILE A 37 -0.88 -4.70 -9.08
CA ILE A 37 -1.39 -5.02 -10.41
C ILE A 37 -0.25 -5.26 -11.42
N CYS A 38 0.95 -4.78 -11.13
CA CYS A 38 2.09 -5.00 -12.00
C CYS A 38 2.40 -6.49 -12.11
N ARG A 39 2.53 -6.99 -13.35
CA ARG A 39 2.72 -8.43 -13.62
C ARG A 39 4.02 -8.98 -13.06
N GLU A 40 5.04 -8.15 -12.95
CA GLU A 40 6.37 -8.54 -12.49
C GLU A 40 6.68 -8.05 -11.06
N ILE A 41 5.64 -7.68 -10.30
CA ILE A 41 5.82 -7.08 -8.97
C ILE A 41 6.64 -7.98 -8.03
N GLU A 42 6.45 -9.30 -8.08
CA GLU A 42 7.19 -10.21 -7.24
C GLU A 42 8.70 -10.15 -7.52
N LYS A 43 9.08 -10.11 -8.79
CA LYS A 43 10.49 -9.98 -9.21
C LYS A 43 11.06 -8.61 -8.82
N MET A 44 10.27 -7.55 -8.97
CA MET A 44 10.63 -6.19 -8.58
C MET A 44 10.89 -6.10 -7.09
N LEU A 45 10.00 -6.66 -6.27
CA LEU A 45 10.15 -6.68 -4.82
C LEU A 45 11.41 -7.44 -4.40
N LEU A 46 11.63 -8.63 -4.93
CA LEU A 46 12.82 -9.42 -4.62
C LEU A 46 14.12 -8.69 -5.04
N TYR A 47 14.06 -7.90 -6.11
CA TYR A 47 15.21 -7.11 -6.56
C TYR A 47 15.59 -5.98 -5.60
N THR A 48 14.63 -5.46 -4.82
CA THR A 48 14.89 -4.40 -3.84
C THR A 48 15.44 -4.89 -2.50
N LYS A 49 15.51 -6.21 -2.31
CA LYS A 49 15.95 -6.79 -1.04
C LYS A 49 17.34 -6.30 -0.64
N GLY A 50 17.46 -5.75 0.57
CA GLY A 50 18.71 -5.27 1.14
C GLY A 50 19.23 -3.95 0.58
N LYS A 51 18.59 -3.36 -0.43
CA LYS A 51 19.07 -2.14 -1.10
C LYS A 51 18.70 -0.83 -0.37
N PHE A 52 17.69 -0.86 0.50
CA PHE A 52 17.19 0.32 1.20
C PHE A 52 16.97 0.03 2.67
N LEU A 53 17.13 1.06 3.53
CA LEU A 53 16.82 0.94 4.96
C LEU A 53 15.32 0.74 5.18
N ASN A 54 14.47 1.36 4.38
CA ASN A 54 13.03 1.16 4.44
C ASN A 54 12.41 1.10 3.04
N LEU A 55 11.83 -0.05 2.73
CA LEU A 55 10.95 -0.24 1.60
C LEU A 55 9.51 -0.25 2.10
N LYS A 56 8.70 0.66 1.57
CA LYS A 56 7.26 0.78 1.87
C LYS A 56 6.43 0.42 0.65
N ILE A 57 5.32 -0.24 0.88
CA ILE A 57 4.30 -0.53 -0.15
C ILE A 57 2.96 -0.02 0.33
N ASN A 58 2.23 0.72 -0.53
CA ASN A 58 0.83 1.04 -0.33
C ASN A 58 0.00 0.24 -1.35
N THR A 59 -1.01 -0.47 -0.88
CA THR A 59 -1.89 -1.29 -1.72
C THR A 59 -3.34 -1.21 -1.26
N ASN A 60 -4.27 -1.31 -2.18
CA ASN A 60 -5.68 -1.49 -1.85
C ASN A 60 -6.02 -2.94 -1.44
N ALA A 61 -5.05 -3.82 -1.45
CA ALA A 61 -5.10 -5.24 -1.10
C ALA A 61 -6.10 -6.09 -1.92
N SER A 62 -6.81 -5.53 -2.89
CA SER A 62 -7.86 -6.24 -3.63
C SER A 62 -7.36 -7.44 -4.44
N ILE A 63 -6.09 -7.42 -4.82
CA ILE A 63 -5.41 -8.46 -5.62
C ILE A 63 -4.20 -9.06 -4.91
N LEU A 64 -4.05 -8.80 -3.62
CA LEU A 64 -3.09 -9.49 -2.78
C LEU A 64 -3.44 -10.98 -2.73
N ASN A 65 -2.44 -11.83 -2.91
CA ASN A 65 -2.58 -13.28 -2.88
C ASN A 65 -1.34 -13.90 -2.23
N GLU A 66 -1.32 -15.22 -2.09
CA GLU A 66 -0.24 -15.95 -1.43
C GLU A 66 1.13 -15.66 -2.05
N ARG A 67 1.28 -15.72 -3.38
CA ARG A 67 2.54 -15.44 -4.07
C ARG A 67 3.07 -14.05 -3.76
N LYS A 68 2.20 -13.04 -3.83
CA LYS A 68 2.56 -11.64 -3.53
C LYS A 68 2.88 -11.45 -2.06
N ALA A 69 2.16 -12.10 -1.16
CA ALA A 69 2.45 -12.07 0.27
C ALA A 69 3.85 -12.62 0.57
N HIS A 70 4.21 -13.77 -0.01
CA HIS A 70 5.55 -14.33 0.11
C HIS A 70 6.62 -13.39 -0.46
N ALA A 71 6.41 -12.82 -1.64
CA ALA A 71 7.37 -11.88 -2.24
C ALA A 71 7.58 -10.62 -1.39
N ILE A 72 6.52 -10.05 -0.81
CA ILE A 72 6.60 -8.92 0.12
C ILE A 72 7.44 -9.28 1.35
N LEU A 73 7.19 -10.45 1.96
CA LEU A 73 7.88 -10.88 3.16
C LEU A 73 9.35 -11.25 2.89
N GLN A 74 9.64 -11.87 1.75
CA GLN A 74 11.00 -12.24 1.33
C GLN A 74 11.86 -11.04 0.94
N SER A 75 11.26 -9.98 0.44
CA SER A 75 11.97 -8.75 0.03
C SER A 75 12.23 -7.77 1.18
N GLU A 76 11.93 -8.16 2.41
CA GLU A 76 12.23 -7.37 3.61
C GLU A 76 11.55 -6.00 3.63
N VAL A 77 10.36 -5.90 3.03
CA VAL A 77 9.50 -4.71 3.15
C VAL A 77 9.33 -4.36 4.62
N LYS A 78 9.61 -3.11 4.99
CA LYS A 78 9.52 -2.64 6.37
C LYS A 78 8.12 -2.14 6.73
N THR A 79 7.39 -1.63 5.74
CA THR A 79 6.04 -1.11 5.96
C THR A 79 5.12 -1.51 4.83
N LEU A 80 4.07 -2.26 5.16
CA LEU A 80 2.98 -2.58 4.23
C LEU A 80 1.72 -1.85 4.66
N VAL A 81 1.25 -0.94 3.82
CA VAL A 81 0.04 -0.16 4.08
C VAL A 81 -1.10 -0.67 3.23
N PHE A 82 -2.17 -1.08 3.89
CA PHE A 82 -3.44 -1.41 3.27
C PHE A 82 -4.31 -0.16 3.24
N SER A 83 -4.64 0.31 2.05
CA SER A 83 -5.50 1.47 1.88
C SER A 83 -6.97 1.06 2.06
N ALA A 84 -7.57 1.40 3.21
CA ALA A 84 -8.97 1.14 3.50
C ALA A 84 -9.59 2.33 4.23
N ASP A 85 -10.68 2.88 3.68
CA ASP A 85 -11.27 4.12 4.17
C ASP A 85 -12.47 3.90 5.10
N ALA A 86 -12.86 2.65 5.33
CA ALA A 86 -13.94 2.30 6.25
C ALA A 86 -13.78 0.89 6.83
N ALA A 87 -14.47 0.65 7.96
CA ALA A 87 -14.62 -0.65 8.61
C ALA A 87 -15.99 -1.28 8.32
N ASP A 88 -16.91 -0.51 7.77
CA ASP A 88 -18.26 -0.94 7.38
C ASP A 88 -18.37 -1.14 5.88
N LYS A 89 -19.07 -2.19 5.46
CA LYS A 89 -19.24 -2.55 4.04
C LYS A 89 -19.91 -1.48 3.22
N LYS A 90 -20.99 -0.87 3.75
CA LYS A 90 -21.79 0.12 3.02
C LYS A 90 -20.97 1.39 2.80
N LEU A 91 -20.30 1.87 3.85
CA LEU A 91 -19.44 3.03 3.77
C LEU A 91 -18.22 2.75 2.89
N TYR A 92 -17.60 1.58 3.01
CA TYR A 92 -16.47 1.19 2.16
C TYR A 92 -16.83 1.21 0.67
N SER A 93 -17.98 0.63 0.29
CA SER A 93 -18.44 0.60 -1.10
C SER A 93 -18.78 2.00 -1.63
N LYS A 94 -19.22 2.91 -0.76
CA LYS A 94 -19.49 4.31 -1.09
C LYS A 94 -18.21 5.09 -1.37
N LEU A 95 -17.16 4.85 -0.57
CA LEU A 95 -15.89 5.58 -0.65
C LEU A 95 -14.92 4.98 -1.69
N ARG A 96 -15.02 3.67 -1.94
CA ARG A 96 -14.17 2.95 -2.90
C ARG A 96 -15.02 2.26 -3.96
N VAL A 97 -15.20 2.97 -5.06
CA VAL A 97 -15.97 2.47 -6.21
C VAL A 97 -15.42 1.11 -6.66
N ASN A 98 -16.32 0.13 -6.81
CA ASN A 98 -16.01 -1.28 -7.13
C ASN A 98 -15.17 -2.02 -6.06
N GLY A 99 -14.88 -1.41 -4.92
CA GLY A 99 -14.21 -2.05 -3.80
C GLY A 99 -15.12 -3.03 -3.06
N LYS A 100 -14.58 -4.20 -2.71
CA LYS A 100 -15.26 -5.22 -1.91
C LYS A 100 -14.52 -5.41 -0.60
N LEU A 101 -15.09 -4.90 0.49
CA LEU A 101 -14.45 -4.92 1.82
C LEU A 101 -14.11 -6.36 2.25
N GLU A 102 -15.01 -7.30 2.03
CA GLU A 102 -14.82 -8.70 2.43
C GLU A 102 -13.59 -9.33 1.75
N LYS A 103 -13.35 -8.98 0.49
CA LYS A 103 -12.17 -9.45 -0.24
C LYS A 103 -10.88 -8.86 0.34
N VAL A 104 -10.90 -7.58 0.69
CA VAL A 104 -9.76 -6.92 1.32
C VAL A 104 -9.46 -7.53 2.68
N ILE A 105 -10.48 -7.75 3.50
CA ILE A 105 -10.35 -8.42 4.81
C ILE A 105 -9.71 -9.81 4.63
N ALA A 106 -10.26 -10.63 3.74
CA ALA A 106 -9.75 -11.98 3.49
C ALA A 106 -8.27 -11.96 3.06
N ASN A 107 -7.89 -11.00 2.22
CA ASN A 107 -6.51 -10.86 1.75
C ASN A 107 -5.56 -10.37 2.86
N VAL A 108 -6.00 -9.46 3.73
CA VAL A 108 -5.22 -9.01 4.90
C VAL A 108 -5.04 -10.17 5.90
N GLN A 109 -6.10 -10.93 6.17
CA GLN A 109 -6.04 -12.13 7.00
C GLN A 109 -5.10 -13.19 6.42
N LEU A 110 -5.14 -13.41 5.10
CA LEU A 110 -4.22 -14.30 4.41
C LEU A 110 -2.76 -13.86 4.60
N PHE A 111 -2.49 -12.57 4.42
CA PHE A 111 -1.15 -12.02 4.65
C PHE A 111 -0.67 -12.25 6.09
N LYS A 112 -1.52 -11.93 7.08
CA LYS A 112 -1.23 -12.16 8.49
C LYS A 112 -0.91 -13.63 8.76
N LYS A 113 -1.76 -14.53 8.27
CA LYS A 113 -1.56 -16.00 8.44
C LYS A 113 -0.22 -16.48 7.83
N ILE A 114 0.13 -15.99 6.63
CA ILE A 114 1.40 -16.35 5.98
C ILE A 114 2.58 -15.79 6.78
N LYS A 115 2.51 -14.52 7.20
CA LYS A 115 3.53 -13.88 8.05
C LYS A 115 3.76 -14.70 9.32
N ASP A 116 2.70 -14.96 10.07
CA ASP A 116 2.80 -15.64 11.38
C ASP A 116 3.32 -17.08 11.23
N LYS A 117 2.90 -17.80 10.18
CA LYS A 117 3.28 -19.20 9.95
C LYS A 117 4.68 -19.38 9.37
N HIS A 118 5.03 -18.57 8.36
CA HIS A 118 6.24 -18.81 7.57
C HIS A 118 7.36 -17.78 7.79
N TYR A 119 7.03 -16.63 8.38
CA TYR A 119 7.96 -15.52 8.60
C TYR A 119 7.81 -14.91 10.00
N PRO A 120 7.84 -15.70 11.08
CA PRO A 120 7.55 -15.21 12.45
C PRO A 120 8.53 -14.11 12.90
N ASN A 121 9.73 -14.07 12.33
CA ASN A 121 10.76 -13.08 12.65
C ASN A 121 10.77 -11.87 11.69
N ALA A 122 9.82 -11.78 10.74
CA ALA A 122 9.76 -10.66 9.81
C ALA A 122 9.43 -9.35 10.55
N LYS A 123 10.31 -8.37 10.43
CA LYS A 123 10.17 -7.04 11.05
C LYS A 123 9.36 -6.09 10.16
N ILE A 124 8.24 -6.56 9.63
CA ILE A 124 7.35 -5.74 8.81
C ILE A 124 6.25 -5.15 9.69
N ILE A 125 6.03 -3.86 9.56
CA ILE A 125 4.88 -3.16 10.16
C ILE A 125 3.75 -3.16 9.15
N THR A 126 2.62 -3.73 9.53
CA THR A 126 1.39 -3.66 8.75
C THR A 126 0.52 -2.51 9.25
N ARG A 127 -0.03 -1.74 8.32
CA ARG A 127 -0.87 -0.59 8.65
C ARG A 127 -2.11 -0.57 7.77
N VAL A 128 -3.26 -0.25 8.35
CA VAL A 128 -4.40 0.25 7.59
C VAL A 128 -4.37 1.77 7.61
N SER A 129 -4.48 2.38 6.43
CA SER A 129 -4.57 3.83 6.28
C SER A 129 -5.81 4.19 5.48
N GLY A 130 -6.65 5.05 6.05
CA GLY A 130 -7.80 5.66 5.40
C GLY A 130 -7.59 7.15 5.15
N VAL A 131 -8.16 7.67 4.08
CA VAL A 131 -8.27 9.11 3.83
C VAL A 131 -9.58 9.60 4.40
N LYS A 132 -9.54 10.60 5.29
CA LYS A 132 -10.73 11.17 5.92
C LYS A 132 -11.42 12.13 4.96
N VAL A 133 -12.49 11.67 4.34
CA VAL A 133 -13.29 12.44 3.36
C VAL A 133 -14.76 12.61 3.78
N SER A 134 -15.19 11.90 4.83
CA SER A 134 -16.58 11.91 5.30
C SER A 134 -16.65 11.91 6.83
N LYS A 135 -17.65 12.61 7.38
CA LYS A 135 -17.96 12.57 8.82
C LYS A 135 -18.47 11.19 9.29
N GLU A 136 -18.91 10.34 8.36
CA GLU A 136 -19.33 8.95 8.65
C GLU A 136 -18.13 8.05 9.03
N GLN A 137 -16.90 8.43 8.66
CA GLN A 137 -15.67 7.70 9.01
C GLN A 137 -15.27 8.04 10.44
N LYS A 138 -15.32 7.06 11.32
CA LYS A 138 -14.93 7.19 12.72
C LYS A 138 -13.64 6.42 12.96
N PHE A 139 -12.67 7.07 13.57
CA PHE A 139 -11.38 6.46 13.88
C PHE A 139 -11.54 5.25 14.81
N ASP A 140 -12.37 5.38 15.83
CA ASP A 140 -12.59 4.30 16.80
C ASP A 140 -13.16 3.04 16.15
N ASP A 141 -14.10 3.19 15.21
CA ASP A 141 -14.64 2.06 14.45
C ASP A 141 -13.55 1.39 13.58
N MET A 142 -12.69 2.20 12.96
CA MET A 142 -11.54 1.72 12.20
C MET A 142 -10.52 1.00 13.10
N GLN A 143 -10.18 1.61 14.23
CA GLN A 143 -9.23 1.05 15.18
C GLN A 143 -9.75 -0.27 15.75
N LYS A 144 -11.00 -0.32 16.16
CA LYS A 144 -11.61 -1.54 16.69
C LYS A 144 -11.65 -2.68 15.68
N PHE A 145 -11.97 -2.36 14.42
CA PHE A 145 -12.14 -3.37 13.38
C PHE A 145 -10.81 -3.86 12.82
N TRP A 146 -9.93 -2.91 12.41
CA TRP A 146 -8.68 -3.26 11.74
C TRP A 146 -7.54 -3.56 12.72
N GLY A 147 -7.59 -3.04 13.94
CA GLY A 147 -6.51 -3.21 14.93
C GLY A 147 -6.24 -4.66 15.32
N GLU A 148 -7.20 -5.57 15.11
CA GLU A 148 -6.99 -7.02 15.33
C GLU A 148 -6.22 -7.69 14.18
N LEU A 149 -6.18 -7.04 13.01
CA LEU A 149 -5.61 -7.60 11.78
C LEU A 149 -4.26 -7.00 11.40
N VAL A 150 -3.97 -5.78 11.87
CA VAL A 150 -2.76 -5.02 11.52
C VAL A 150 -2.12 -4.38 12.75
N ASP A 151 -0.84 -4.04 12.65
CA ASP A 151 -0.09 -3.44 13.75
C ASP A 151 -0.50 -1.98 14.03
N GLN A 152 -0.98 -1.26 13.01
CA GLN A 152 -1.32 0.17 13.10
C GLN A 152 -2.55 0.51 12.27
N VAL A 153 -3.35 1.46 12.79
CA VAL A 153 -4.47 2.07 12.06
C VAL A 153 -4.29 3.59 12.08
N ALA A 154 -4.46 4.24 10.93
CA ALA A 154 -4.33 5.69 10.82
C ALA A 154 -5.34 6.27 9.83
N PHE A 155 -5.75 7.50 10.08
CA PHE A 155 -6.32 8.37 9.06
C PHE A 155 -5.30 9.40 8.61
N VAL A 156 -5.38 9.77 7.33
CA VAL A 156 -4.74 10.97 6.78
C VAL A 156 -5.83 11.93 6.32
N ASP A 157 -5.62 13.21 6.53
CA ASP A 157 -6.56 14.22 6.06
C ASP A 157 -6.55 14.27 4.52
N TYR A 158 -7.71 14.50 3.94
CA TYR A 158 -7.83 14.70 2.51
C TYR A 158 -7.18 16.04 2.14
N CYS A 159 -6.17 15.98 1.27
CA CYS A 159 -5.56 17.16 0.66
C CYS A 159 -5.97 17.19 -0.83
N PRO A 160 -6.83 18.12 -1.26
CA PRO A 160 -7.20 18.25 -2.66
C PRO A 160 -5.98 18.67 -3.48
N TRP A 161 -5.69 17.93 -4.54
CA TRP A 161 -4.56 18.19 -5.44
C TRP A 161 -4.66 19.57 -6.13
N GLU A 162 -5.87 20.09 -6.27
CA GLU A 162 -6.16 21.41 -6.84
C GLU A 162 -5.48 22.53 -6.04
N ASN A 163 -5.34 22.38 -4.74
CA ASN A 163 -4.69 23.38 -3.88
C ASN A 163 -3.15 23.31 -3.90
N VAL A 164 -2.57 22.27 -4.47
CA VAL A 164 -1.10 22.12 -4.56
C VAL A 164 -0.54 22.88 -5.75
N TYR A 165 -1.38 23.17 -6.77
CA TYR A 165 -0.98 23.87 -8.00
C TYR A 165 -1.58 25.27 -8.13
N SER A 166 -2.44 25.68 -7.22
CA SER A 166 -2.88 27.07 -7.07
C SER A 166 -1.92 27.85 -6.17
N SER A 167 -0.62 27.82 -6.45
CA SER A 167 0.22 28.91 -5.99
C SER A 167 -0.22 30.13 -6.77
N GLU A 168 -0.99 30.99 -6.16
CA GLU A 168 -1.11 32.36 -6.61
C GLU A 168 0.31 32.92 -6.68
N ILE A 169 0.83 32.98 -7.89
CA ILE A 169 1.97 33.85 -8.19
C ILE A 169 1.38 35.26 -8.12
N ASN A 170 1.30 35.80 -6.92
CA ASN A 170 1.10 37.21 -6.72
C ASN A 170 2.38 37.91 -7.24
N THR A 171 2.35 38.32 -8.50
CA THR A 171 3.24 39.32 -9.04
C THR A 171 2.95 40.67 -8.43
#